data_ac8672df9a6f96216d2b6b8e16827439
#
_entry.id   ac8672df9a6f96216d2b6b8e16827439
#
_cell.length_a   1.000
_cell.length_b   1.000
_cell.length_c   1.000
_cell.angle_alpha   90.00
_cell.angle_beta   90.00
_cell.angle_gamma   90.00
#
_symmetry.space_group_name_H-M   'P 1'
#
loop_
_entity.id
_entity.type
_entity.pdbx_description
1 polymer ?
#
loop_
_entity_poly.entity_id
_entity_poly.type
_entity_poly.pdbx_seq_one_letter_code
_entity_poly.pdbx_strand_id
1 'polypeptide(L)'
;MNNKWHKNFIQDNSGNFVCLDAKLKFDDNAEFRQKAVFDQRDWSQEDQREVAAAEFNLNYIALDGDIGCMVNGAGLAMATMDIIKLHGGSPANFLDVGGGATANQVKEAFKIITGDPKVGDLALYNFNLNWKFSSNAFILCAD
;
A
#
# COMPACT_ATOMS: atom_id res chain seq x y z
N MET A 1 16.73 13.16 5.93
CA MET A 1 15.49 13.40 6.71
C MET A 1 14.67 14.43 5.96
N ASN A 2 13.60 14.01 5.27
CA ASN A 2 12.69 14.95 4.61
C ASN A 2 11.35 14.92 5.33
N ASN A 3 11.33 15.44 6.56
CA ASN A 3 10.06 15.70 7.23
C ASN A 3 9.47 16.96 6.60
N LYS A 4 8.43 16.82 5.81
CA LYS A 4 7.69 17.96 5.30
C LYS A 4 6.73 18.43 6.39
N TRP A 5 6.94 19.62 6.87
CA TRP A 5 6.11 20.28 7.87
C TRP A 5 5.21 21.29 7.16
N HIS A 6 3.91 21.19 7.33
CA HIS A 6 2.97 22.24 6.98
C HIS A 6 2.34 22.73 8.27
N LYS A 7 2.52 24.01 8.56
CA LYS A 7 1.98 24.65 9.76
C LYS A 7 1.16 25.86 9.34
N ASN A 8 -0.06 25.96 9.83
CA ASN A 8 -0.91 27.13 9.69
C ASN A 8 -0.83 27.94 10.98
N PHE A 9 -0.34 29.19 10.86
CA PHE A 9 -0.26 30.11 11.98
C PHE A 9 -1.22 31.27 11.74
N ILE A 10 -1.84 31.74 12.80
CA ILE A 10 -2.52 33.05 12.84
C ILE A 10 -1.83 33.95 13.86
N GLN A 11 -1.89 35.25 13.60
CA GLN A 11 -1.50 36.26 14.58
C GLN A 11 -2.76 36.80 15.24
N ASP A 12 -2.79 36.78 16.57
CA ASP A 12 -3.88 37.40 17.33
C ASP A 12 -3.77 38.95 17.35
N ASN A 13 -4.80 39.60 17.83
CA ASN A 13 -4.81 41.07 17.94
C ASN A 13 -3.74 41.65 18.92
N SER A 14 -3.12 40.77 19.72
CA SER A 14 -2.05 41.12 20.67
C SER A 14 -0.66 40.89 20.07
N GLY A 15 -0.57 40.41 18.82
CA GLY A 15 0.67 40.15 18.11
C GLY A 15 1.27 38.75 18.37
N ASN A 16 0.61 37.87 19.14
CA ASN A 16 1.08 36.50 19.38
C ASN A 16 0.78 35.60 18.19
N PHE A 17 1.66 34.64 17.89
CA PHE A 17 1.46 33.62 16.89
C PHE A 17 0.90 32.34 17.53
N VAL A 18 -0.25 31.88 17.01
CA VAL A 18 -0.91 30.64 17.42
C VAL A 18 -0.86 29.66 16.27
N CYS A 19 -0.39 28.44 16.52
CA CYS A 19 -0.43 27.34 15.56
C CYS A 19 -1.85 26.73 15.56
N LEU A 20 -2.55 26.80 14.42
CA LEU A 20 -3.89 26.26 14.28
C LEU A 20 -3.89 24.79 13.91
N ASP A 21 -2.94 24.39 13.07
CA ASP A 21 -2.83 23.02 12.56
C ASP A 21 -1.39 22.71 12.18
N ALA A 22 -1.02 21.45 12.33
CA ALA A 22 0.27 20.94 11.88
C ALA A 22 0.09 19.55 11.25
N LYS A 23 0.46 19.42 9.98
CA LYS A 23 0.54 18.12 9.31
C LYS A 23 1.97 17.63 9.29
N LEU A 24 2.19 16.46 9.86
CA LEU A 24 3.50 15.82 9.96
C LEU A 24 3.46 14.52 9.16
N LYS A 25 4.39 14.36 8.23
CA LYS A 25 4.56 13.10 7.52
C LYS A 25 5.86 12.44 7.98
N PHE A 26 5.77 11.25 8.49
CA PHE A 26 6.90 10.42 8.88
C PHE A 26 7.22 9.42 7.76
N ASP A 27 8.49 9.10 7.59
CA ASP A 27 8.96 8.10 6.64
C ASP A 27 8.93 6.73 7.32
N ASP A 28 8.12 5.80 6.84
CA ASP A 28 7.97 4.46 7.42
C ASP A 28 9.30 3.70 7.43
N ASN A 29 10.18 3.96 6.47
CA ASN A 29 11.53 3.40 6.47
C ASN A 29 12.40 3.89 7.65
N ALA A 30 11.97 4.88 8.40
CA ALA A 30 12.66 5.37 9.58
C ALA A 30 12.17 4.76 10.90
N GLU A 31 11.21 3.85 10.87
CA GLU A 31 10.60 3.21 12.05
C GLU A 31 11.66 2.61 12.98
N PHE A 32 12.64 1.88 12.44
CA PHE A 32 13.68 1.22 13.22
C PHE A 32 14.49 2.18 14.13
N ARG A 33 14.54 3.46 13.80
CA ARG A 33 15.28 4.50 14.54
C ARG A 33 14.38 5.54 15.23
N GLN A 34 13.08 5.49 15.01
CA GLN A 34 12.10 6.44 15.57
C GLN A 34 10.93 5.74 16.28
N LYS A 35 11.22 4.65 16.98
CA LYS A 35 10.21 3.82 17.66
C LYS A 35 9.24 4.62 18.51
N ALA A 36 9.73 5.58 19.30
CA ALA A 36 8.87 6.40 20.16
C ALA A 36 7.79 7.21 19.41
N VAL A 37 8.01 7.49 18.13
CA VAL A 37 7.01 8.16 17.27
C VAL A 37 6.05 7.12 16.71
N PHE A 38 6.56 6.00 16.18
CA PHE A 38 5.76 4.95 15.57
C PHE A 38 4.90 4.20 16.60
N ASP A 39 5.35 4.08 17.85
CA ASP A 39 4.56 3.53 18.96
C ASP A 39 3.29 4.35 19.26
N GLN A 40 3.20 5.60 18.76
CA GLN A 40 2.02 6.45 18.87
C GLN A 40 1.09 6.36 17.65
N ARG A 41 1.36 5.45 16.70
CA ARG A 41 0.55 5.27 15.51
C ARG A 41 -0.84 4.77 15.90
N ASP A 42 -1.86 5.46 15.42
CA ASP A 42 -3.25 5.07 15.65
C ASP A 42 -3.76 4.24 14.46
N TRP A 43 -3.66 2.94 14.60
CA TRP A 43 -4.12 1.98 13.60
C TRP A 43 -5.63 2.01 13.32
N SER A 44 -6.42 2.61 14.22
CA SER A 44 -7.87 2.72 14.03
C SER A 44 -8.26 3.71 12.92
N GLN A 45 -7.33 4.60 12.55
CA GLN A 45 -7.51 5.59 11.49
C GLN A 45 -7.06 5.08 10.10
N GLU A 46 -6.49 3.89 10.04
CA GLU A 46 -5.97 3.32 8.80
C GLU A 46 -6.93 2.32 8.17
N ASP A 47 -6.77 2.05 6.88
CA ASP A 47 -7.53 1.00 6.19
C ASP A 47 -7.18 -0.37 6.81
N GLN A 48 -8.20 -1.13 7.18
CA GLN A 48 -8.02 -2.42 7.85
C GLN A 48 -7.24 -3.44 7.00
N ARG A 49 -7.27 -3.29 5.68
CA ARG A 49 -6.50 -4.13 4.75
C ARG A 49 -5.01 -3.76 4.77
N GLU A 50 -4.70 -2.47 4.90
CA GLU A 50 -3.32 -1.98 5.05
C GLU A 50 -2.74 -2.44 6.39
N VAL A 51 -3.52 -2.38 7.47
CA VAL A 51 -3.14 -2.91 8.79
C VAL A 51 -2.87 -4.41 8.72
N ALA A 52 -3.79 -5.19 8.14
CA ALA A 52 -3.63 -6.64 7.99
C ALA A 52 -2.40 -6.99 7.11
N ALA A 53 -2.14 -6.22 6.06
CA ALA A 53 -0.97 -6.42 5.20
C ALA A 53 0.34 -6.15 5.94
N ALA A 54 0.37 -5.12 6.79
CA ALA A 54 1.56 -4.76 7.58
C ALA A 54 1.98 -5.88 8.53
N GLU A 55 1.04 -6.66 9.10
CA GLU A 55 1.34 -7.81 9.97
C GLU A 55 2.19 -8.89 9.26
N PHE A 56 2.07 -8.97 7.93
CA PHE A 56 2.81 -9.92 7.10
C PHE A 56 3.99 -9.29 6.34
N ASN A 57 4.36 -8.04 6.66
CA ASN A 57 5.37 -7.25 5.96
C ASN A 57 5.06 -7.13 4.45
N LEU A 58 3.80 -6.98 4.11
CA LEU A 58 3.34 -6.71 2.75
C LEU A 58 3.18 -5.20 2.56
N ASN A 59 3.65 -4.69 1.42
CA ASN A 59 3.45 -3.28 1.08
C ASN A 59 2.14 -3.14 0.29
N TYR A 60 1.05 -2.86 0.99
CA TYR A 60 -0.30 -2.73 0.46
C TYR A 60 -0.81 -1.30 0.59
N ILE A 61 -1.45 -0.80 -0.46
CA ILE A 61 -2.17 0.48 -0.45
C ILE A 61 -3.52 0.25 -1.13
N ALA A 62 -4.60 0.56 -0.44
CA ALA A 62 -5.95 0.48 -0.97
C ALA A 62 -6.20 1.60 -2.00
N LEU A 63 -6.87 1.27 -3.10
CA LEU A 63 -7.32 2.19 -4.15
C LEU A 63 -8.81 1.98 -4.42
N ASP A 64 -9.39 2.79 -5.31
CA ASP A 64 -10.83 2.79 -5.57
C ASP A 64 -11.26 1.97 -6.80
N GLY A 65 -10.38 1.16 -7.36
CA GLY A 65 -10.67 0.33 -8.53
C GLY A 65 -11.34 -1.00 -8.23
N ASP A 66 -11.43 -1.82 -9.27
CA ASP A 66 -12.06 -3.14 -9.29
C ASP A 66 -11.11 -4.28 -9.71
N ILE A 67 -9.89 -3.94 -10.16
CA ILE A 67 -8.87 -4.92 -10.55
C ILE A 67 -7.83 -5.04 -9.44
N GLY A 68 -7.83 -6.16 -8.74
CA GLY A 68 -6.84 -6.50 -7.73
C GLY A 68 -5.47 -6.74 -8.34
N CYS A 69 -4.42 -6.17 -7.75
CA CYS A 69 -3.05 -6.30 -8.24
C CYS A 69 -2.17 -6.96 -7.18
N MET A 70 -1.41 -7.99 -7.58
CA MET A 70 -0.38 -8.60 -6.74
C MET A 70 0.85 -8.89 -7.59
N VAL A 71 1.96 -8.28 -7.21
CA VAL A 71 3.22 -8.37 -7.97
C VAL A 71 4.41 -8.52 -7.04
N ASN A 72 5.53 -8.90 -7.63
CA ASN A 72 6.80 -9.03 -6.95
C ASN A 72 7.72 -7.89 -7.41
N GLY A 73 7.77 -6.84 -6.60
CA GLY A 73 8.58 -5.64 -6.82
C GLY A 73 7.77 -4.38 -7.12
N ALA A 74 8.07 -3.30 -6.38
CA ALA A 74 7.33 -2.04 -6.43
C ALA A 74 7.30 -1.39 -7.83
N GLY A 75 8.41 -1.48 -8.58
CA GLY A 75 8.47 -0.95 -9.95
C GLY A 75 7.51 -1.69 -10.89
N LEU A 76 7.40 -3.01 -10.72
CA LEU A 76 6.48 -3.83 -11.49
C LEU A 76 5.03 -3.57 -11.09
N ALA A 77 4.75 -3.33 -9.79
CA ALA A 77 3.43 -2.92 -9.33
C ALA A 77 2.97 -1.63 -10.00
N MET A 78 3.82 -0.63 -10.03
CA MET A 78 3.52 0.64 -10.70
C MET A 78 3.27 0.46 -12.20
N ALA A 79 4.14 -0.29 -12.89
CA ALA A 79 3.99 -0.56 -14.33
C ALA A 79 2.70 -1.33 -14.62
N THR A 80 2.32 -2.31 -13.79
CA THR A 80 1.08 -3.06 -13.92
C THR A 80 -0.13 -2.15 -13.78
N MET A 81 -0.16 -1.27 -12.77
CA MET A 81 -1.23 -0.32 -12.59
C MET A 81 -1.33 0.68 -13.76
N ASP A 82 -0.21 1.12 -14.31
CA ASP A 82 -0.18 2.01 -15.48
C ASP A 82 -0.76 1.32 -16.72
N ILE A 83 -0.42 0.05 -16.95
CA ILE A 83 -0.97 -0.75 -18.07
C ILE A 83 -2.48 -0.93 -17.89
N ILE A 84 -2.95 -1.28 -16.69
CA ILE A 84 -4.38 -1.41 -16.40
C ILE A 84 -5.11 -0.10 -16.73
N LYS A 85 -4.59 1.03 -16.27
CA LYS A 85 -5.18 2.36 -16.56
C LYS A 85 -5.14 2.71 -18.04
N LEU A 86 -4.06 2.38 -18.74
CA LEU A 86 -3.90 2.64 -20.18
C LEU A 86 -4.99 1.90 -21.00
N HIS A 87 -5.40 0.72 -20.54
CA HIS A 87 -6.46 -0.06 -21.17
C HIS A 87 -7.86 0.22 -20.61
N GLY A 88 -8.03 1.27 -19.84
CA GLY A 88 -9.33 1.72 -19.33
C GLY A 88 -9.80 1.00 -18.06
N GLY A 89 -8.98 0.12 -17.47
CA GLY A 89 -9.26 -0.53 -16.19
C GLY A 89 -8.92 0.36 -14.99
N SER A 90 -9.32 -0.09 -13.81
CA SER A 90 -9.13 0.65 -12.55
C SER A 90 -8.49 -0.25 -11.49
N PRO A 91 -7.23 -0.04 -11.09
CA PRO A 91 -6.60 -0.86 -10.07
C PRO A 91 -7.23 -0.63 -8.70
N ALA A 92 -7.56 -1.72 -7.99
CA ALA A 92 -8.15 -1.71 -6.66
C ALA A 92 -7.12 -1.53 -5.55
N ASN A 93 -5.87 -1.86 -5.83
CA ASN A 93 -4.79 -1.76 -4.86
C ASN A 93 -3.42 -1.69 -5.53
N PHE A 94 -2.45 -1.16 -4.78
CA PHE A 94 -1.04 -1.45 -4.96
C PHE A 94 -0.66 -2.57 -3.99
N LEU A 95 0.04 -3.60 -4.45
CA LEU A 95 0.61 -4.63 -3.57
C LEU A 95 1.91 -5.17 -4.13
N ASP A 96 2.97 -4.97 -3.37
CA ASP A 96 4.28 -5.57 -3.58
C ASP A 96 4.56 -6.60 -2.49
N VAL A 97 4.70 -7.85 -2.88
CA VAL A 97 5.02 -8.94 -1.95
C VAL A 97 6.53 -9.09 -1.69
N GLY A 98 7.37 -8.33 -2.43
CA GLY A 98 8.82 -8.37 -2.30
C GLY A 98 9.48 -9.58 -2.97
N GLY A 99 10.76 -9.45 -3.31
CA GLY A 99 11.54 -10.46 -4.07
C GLY A 99 11.78 -11.78 -3.35
N GLY A 100 11.58 -11.82 -2.04
CA GLY A 100 11.78 -13.00 -1.18
C GLY A 100 10.49 -13.47 -0.50
N ALA A 101 9.32 -13.21 -1.10
CA ALA A 101 8.05 -13.55 -0.50
C ALA A 101 7.92 -15.04 -0.17
N THR A 102 7.47 -15.33 1.04
CA THR A 102 7.14 -16.69 1.49
C THR A 102 5.76 -17.10 1.00
N ALA A 103 5.49 -18.41 0.93
CA ALA A 103 4.18 -18.93 0.59
C ALA A 103 3.06 -18.39 1.51
N ASN A 104 3.38 -18.16 2.79
CA ASN A 104 2.43 -17.59 3.75
C ASN A 104 2.09 -16.13 3.42
N GLN A 105 3.09 -15.31 3.08
CA GLN A 105 2.87 -13.92 2.66
C GLN A 105 2.00 -13.85 1.41
N VAL A 106 2.27 -14.69 0.42
CA VAL A 106 1.44 -14.76 -0.81
C VAL A 106 0.01 -15.17 -0.49
N LYS A 107 -0.18 -16.19 0.36
CA LYS A 107 -1.51 -16.63 0.80
C LYS A 107 -2.29 -15.52 1.48
N GLU A 108 -1.67 -14.80 2.42
CA GLU A 108 -2.34 -13.71 3.12
C GLU A 108 -2.59 -12.50 2.19
N ALA A 109 -1.68 -12.21 1.26
CA ALA A 109 -1.88 -11.22 0.22
C ALA A 109 -3.13 -11.53 -0.63
N PHE A 110 -3.29 -12.79 -1.05
CA PHE A 110 -4.50 -13.24 -1.76
C PHE A 110 -5.76 -13.03 -0.94
N LYS A 111 -5.76 -13.39 0.34
CA LYS A 111 -6.92 -13.20 1.21
C LYS A 111 -7.32 -11.74 1.35
N ILE A 112 -6.32 -10.85 1.48
CA ILE A 112 -6.57 -9.41 1.61
C ILE A 112 -7.22 -8.87 0.34
N ILE A 113 -6.70 -9.22 -0.85
CA ILE A 113 -7.24 -8.76 -2.13
C ILE A 113 -8.63 -9.33 -2.37
N THR A 114 -8.79 -10.65 -2.24
CA THR A 114 -10.08 -11.31 -2.52
C THR A 114 -11.14 -11.04 -1.44
N GLY A 115 -10.73 -10.55 -0.28
CA GLY A 115 -11.64 -10.07 0.76
C GLY A 115 -12.23 -8.67 0.47
N ASP A 116 -11.72 -7.95 -0.52
CA ASP A 116 -12.28 -6.67 -0.95
C ASP A 116 -13.48 -6.91 -1.88
N PRO A 117 -14.71 -6.53 -1.49
CA PRO A 117 -15.90 -6.73 -2.30
C PRO A 117 -15.92 -5.93 -3.61
N LYS A 118 -15.00 -4.95 -3.76
CA LYS A 118 -14.85 -4.18 -4.99
C LYS A 118 -14.06 -4.94 -6.06
N VAL A 119 -13.25 -5.93 -5.67
CA VAL A 119 -12.38 -6.66 -6.59
C VAL A 119 -13.19 -7.71 -7.36
N GLY A 120 -13.38 -7.47 -8.64
CA GLY A 120 -13.98 -8.41 -9.60
C GLY A 120 -12.94 -9.23 -10.35
N ASP A 121 -11.82 -8.61 -10.69
CA ASP A 121 -10.74 -9.20 -11.46
C ASP A 121 -9.42 -9.19 -10.71
N LEU A 122 -8.50 -10.09 -11.03
CA LEU A 122 -7.19 -10.19 -10.37
C LEU A 122 -6.05 -10.26 -11.39
N ALA A 123 -5.15 -9.27 -11.34
CA ALA A 123 -3.92 -9.23 -12.11
C ALA A 123 -2.74 -9.71 -11.26
N LEU A 124 -2.15 -10.84 -11.64
CA LEU A 124 -0.98 -11.43 -11.00
C LEU A 124 0.22 -11.33 -11.94
N TYR A 125 1.33 -10.78 -11.45
CA TYR A 125 2.52 -10.63 -12.27
C TYR A 125 3.80 -11.05 -11.55
N ASN A 126 4.56 -11.97 -12.22
CA ASN A 126 5.93 -12.33 -11.90
C ASN A 126 6.17 -12.88 -10.48
N PHE A 127 5.44 -13.96 -10.12
CA PHE A 127 5.77 -14.72 -8.91
C PHE A 127 7.03 -15.56 -9.13
N ASN A 128 8.17 -15.07 -8.68
CA ASN A 128 9.39 -15.86 -8.55
C ASN A 128 9.33 -16.65 -7.23
N LEU A 129 8.24 -17.40 -7.05
CA LEU A 129 8.21 -18.47 -6.08
C LEU A 129 9.12 -19.56 -6.65
N ASN A 130 10.00 -20.14 -5.85
CA ASN A 130 10.77 -21.35 -6.16
C ASN A 130 9.86 -22.58 -6.45
N TRP A 131 8.66 -22.31 -6.92
CA TRP A 131 7.72 -23.28 -7.47
C TRP A 131 7.77 -23.18 -8.98
N LYS A 132 7.95 -24.32 -9.64
CA LYS A 132 7.96 -24.53 -11.08
C LYS A 132 6.70 -24.01 -11.78
N PHE A 133 6.46 -22.69 -11.76
CA PHE A 133 5.51 -22.04 -12.63
C PHE A 133 6.26 -21.14 -13.61
N SER A 134 6.14 -21.50 -14.87
CA SER A 134 6.56 -20.75 -16.04
C SER A 134 6.02 -19.32 -15.98
N SER A 135 6.88 -18.39 -16.32
CA SER A 135 6.66 -16.96 -16.48
C SER A 135 5.47 -16.64 -17.39
N ASN A 136 4.26 -16.62 -16.85
CA ASN A 136 3.09 -16.10 -17.55
C ASN A 136 2.31 -15.22 -16.58
N ALA A 137 1.97 -14.02 -17.05
CA ALA A 137 0.95 -13.21 -16.39
C ALA A 137 -0.37 -13.97 -16.46
N PHE A 138 -1.02 -14.19 -15.33
CA PHE A 138 -2.37 -14.70 -15.29
C PHE A 138 -3.29 -13.54 -14.96
N ILE A 139 -4.15 -13.20 -15.89
CA ILE A 139 -5.37 -12.45 -15.60
C ILE A 139 -6.40 -13.54 -15.32
N LEU A 140 -6.78 -13.69 -14.05
CA LEU A 140 -7.91 -14.52 -13.66
C LEU A 140 -9.11 -13.58 -13.59
N CYS A 141 -9.96 -13.64 -14.62
CA CYS A 141 -11.30 -13.09 -14.52
C CYS A 141 -12.13 -14.06 -13.69
N ALA A 142 -12.75 -13.59 -12.61
CA ALA A 142 -13.82 -14.33 -11.96
C ALA A 142 -15.12 -13.97 -12.66
N ASP A 143 -15.79 -14.98 -13.28
CA ASP A 143 -17.17 -14.87 -13.78
C ASP A 143 -18.17 -14.74 -12.62
#